data_76de0601abba0a1cbf3d97aab46f47a6
#
_entry.id   76de0601abba0a1cbf3d97aab46f47a6
#
_cell.length_a   1.000
_cell.length_b   1.000
_cell.length_c   1.000
_cell.angle_alpha   90.00
_cell.angle_beta   90.00
_cell.angle_gamma   90.00
#
_symmetry.space_group_name_H-M   'P 1'
#
loop_
_entity.id
_entity.type
_entity.pdbx_description
1 polymer ?
#
loop_
_entity_poly.entity_id
_entity_poly.type
_entity_poly.pdbx_seq_one_letter_code
_entity_poly.pdbx_strand_id
1 'polypeptide(L)'
;MNARERVLRTFGKLPGRADRVPVQFEMCRQLTDHFGKEFGIPAHYTENLYEDVTYRISANELRTHMGCDVVVTGASVSDDYKIVQDENGHWLNEYKMKMRQGDIYVEVVDYPLAHAQTKADIDSYSFPDPDAIGRYRDVEALVKKYHDDYLVFGDIEVTVFSLGHQLAGMEKLLVDMMMEAEYVVPLFQACADFQTEIGLNLIDRGVDAIWFGDDFGTQQALIMDPETFRTQLKPIYKEMIQRFKDRNPDIIPILHCDGAVSELLRDIHEIGFEVFNPVQPDVPGHLPGDMKGNFGDLFAFWGAVDQQELLPNGSDEELEKDIIEKISILGAGGGYMISPAHIIQADVSPERVLKFIELCYKHGKIT
;
A
#
# COMPACT_ATOMS: atom_id res chain seq x y z
N MET A 1 6.57 1.45 25.88
CA MET A 1 6.54 2.22 24.60
C MET A 1 5.21 1.91 23.92
N ASN A 2 4.45 2.93 23.49
CA ASN A 2 3.23 2.69 22.70
C ASN A 2 3.58 2.36 21.24
N ALA A 3 2.59 1.98 20.44
CA ALA A 3 2.82 1.58 19.04
C ALA A 3 3.35 2.73 18.16
N ARG A 4 2.80 3.95 18.33
CA ARG A 4 3.26 5.14 17.62
C ARG A 4 4.75 5.41 17.82
N GLU A 5 5.20 5.47 19.06
CA GLU A 5 6.60 5.72 19.39
C GLU A 5 7.51 4.62 18.82
N ARG A 6 7.06 3.36 18.88
CA ARG A 6 7.80 2.20 18.36
C ARG A 6 8.05 2.32 16.85
N VAL A 7 7.01 2.61 16.07
CA VAL A 7 7.12 2.74 14.62
C VAL A 7 7.97 3.96 14.24
N LEU A 8 7.77 5.12 14.89
CA LEU A 8 8.58 6.32 14.65
C LEU A 8 10.07 6.08 14.92
N ARG A 9 10.42 5.36 16.00
CA ARG A 9 11.83 4.97 16.27
C ARG A 9 12.36 4.00 15.23
N THR A 10 11.52 3.05 14.80
CA THR A 10 11.88 2.08 13.77
C THR A 10 12.18 2.77 12.43
N PHE A 11 11.39 3.77 12.06
CA PHE A 11 11.60 4.54 10.82
C PHE A 11 12.59 5.70 10.97
N GLY A 12 13.30 5.79 12.11
CA GLY A 12 14.33 6.82 12.33
C GLY A 12 13.79 8.22 12.56
N LYS A 13 12.49 8.37 12.84
CA LYS A 13 11.84 9.68 13.10
C LYS A 13 11.94 10.13 14.54
N LEU A 14 12.27 9.24 15.46
CA LEU A 14 12.58 9.54 16.85
C LEU A 14 13.92 8.92 17.24
N PRO A 15 14.69 9.56 18.12
CA PRO A 15 15.97 9.04 18.58
C PRO A 15 15.81 7.79 19.45
N GLY A 16 16.79 6.89 19.39
CA GLY A 16 16.84 5.65 20.18
C GLY A 16 16.18 4.46 19.46
N ARG A 17 16.29 3.29 20.07
CA ARG A 17 15.75 2.05 19.50
C ARG A 17 14.33 1.79 19.97
N ALA A 18 13.56 1.11 19.14
CA ALA A 18 12.30 0.51 19.54
C ALA A 18 12.50 -0.59 20.58
N ASP A 19 11.50 -0.88 21.38
CA ASP A 19 11.53 -2.00 22.36
C ASP A 19 11.36 -3.37 21.70
N ARG A 20 10.77 -3.40 20.51
CA ARG A 20 10.68 -4.56 19.62
C ARG A 20 10.49 -4.13 18.16
N VAL A 21 10.68 -5.05 17.25
CA VAL A 21 10.29 -4.89 15.84
C VAL A 21 8.77 -4.68 15.78
N PRO A 22 8.28 -3.62 15.10
CA PRO A 22 6.84 -3.44 14.90
C PRO A 22 6.28 -4.57 14.04
N VAL A 23 5.01 -4.90 14.28
CA VAL A 23 4.27 -5.93 13.55
C VAL A 23 3.12 -5.28 12.80
N GLN A 24 2.96 -5.63 11.53
CA GLN A 24 1.83 -5.25 10.71
C GLN A 24 1.37 -6.45 9.89
N PHE A 25 0.09 -6.55 9.61
CA PHE A 25 -0.48 -7.53 8.69
C PHE A 25 -1.85 -7.08 8.22
N GLU A 26 -2.24 -7.59 7.08
CA GLU A 26 -3.55 -7.43 6.49
C GLU A 26 -4.13 -8.80 6.20
N MET A 27 -5.45 -8.92 6.23
CA MET A 27 -6.15 -10.18 6.05
C MET A 27 -7.25 -10.02 5.02
N CYS A 28 -7.48 -11.07 4.22
CA CYS A 28 -8.65 -11.14 3.36
C CYS A 28 -9.95 -11.09 4.19
N ARG A 29 -11.08 -10.86 3.51
CA ARG A 29 -12.37 -10.72 4.16
C ARG A 29 -12.75 -11.93 5.00
N GLN A 30 -12.49 -13.15 4.52
CA GLN A 30 -12.82 -14.39 5.21
C GLN A 30 -12.14 -14.50 6.58
N LEU A 31 -10.84 -14.18 6.64
CA LEU A 31 -10.08 -14.17 7.89
C LEU A 31 -10.50 -13.02 8.80
N THR A 32 -10.74 -11.84 8.23
CA THR A 32 -11.23 -10.67 8.96
C THR A 32 -12.58 -10.96 9.62
N ASP A 33 -13.52 -11.56 8.91
CA ASP A 33 -14.83 -11.95 9.44
C ASP A 33 -14.73 -13.06 10.50
N HIS A 34 -13.82 -14.03 10.29
CA HIS A 34 -13.55 -15.10 11.25
C HIS A 34 -13.08 -14.54 12.60
N PHE A 35 -12.00 -13.74 12.60
CA PHE A 35 -11.46 -13.15 13.82
C PHE A 35 -12.37 -12.09 14.43
N GLY A 36 -13.06 -11.33 13.58
CA GLY A 36 -14.08 -10.38 14.04
C GLY A 36 -15.17 -11.04 14.86
N LYS A 37 -15.61 -12.23 14.45
CA LYS A 37 -16.58 -13.05 15.19
C LYS A 37 -15.96 -13.66 16.45
N GLU A 38 -14.73 -14.20 16.35
CA GLU A 38 -14.04 -14.84 17.45
C GLU A 38 -13.79 -13.88 18.62
N PHE A 39 -13.29 -12.67 18.32
CA PHE A 39 -12.96 -11.66 19.33
C PHE A 39 -14.13 -10.71 19.67
N GLY A 40 -15.27 -10.82 18.96
CA GLY A 40 -16.40 -9.91 19.15
C GLY A 40 -16.11 -8.48 18.66
N ILE A 41 -15.22 -8.32 17.69
CA ILE A 41 -14.80 -7.06 17.07
C ILE A 41 -15.05 -7.15 15.57
N PRO A 42 -16.29 -7.03 15.10
CA PRO A 42 -16.59 -7.12 13.67
C PRO A 42 -15.97 -5.94 12.90
N ALA A 43 -15.47 -6.21 11.70
CA ALA A 43 -15.08 -5.15 10.78
C ALA A 43 -16.31 -4.39 10.29
N HIS A 44 -16.16 -3.08 10.12
CA HIS A 44 -17.18 -2.21 9.57
C HIS A 44 -16.75 -1.83 8.15
N TYR A 45 -17.17 -2.65 7.18
CA TYR A 45 -16.84 -2.40 5.79
C TYR A 45 -17.54 -1.14 5.31
N THR A 46 -16.76 -0.16 4.90
CA THR A 46 -17.22 1.07 4.26
C THR A 46 -16.79 1.06 2.81
N GLU A 47 -17.58 1.68 1.95
CA GLU A 47 -17.16 1.91 0.57
C GLU A 47 -16.11 3.01 0.57
N ASN A 48 -14.85 2.68 0.30
CA ASN A 48 -13.80 3.65 0.05
C ASN A 48 -13.13 3.39 -1.31
N LEU A 49 -12.27 4.29 -1.75
CA LEU A 49 -11.68 4.21 -3.08
C LEU A 49 -10.73 3.02 -3.26
N TYR A 50 -10.22 2.43 -2.17
CA TYR A 50 -9.08 1.51 -2.22
C TYR A 50 -9.28 0.21 -1.43
N GLU A 51 -10.35 0.07 -0.66
CA GLU A 51 -10.51 -1.06 0.26
C GLU A 51 -11.01 -2.36 -0.37
N ASP A 52 -11.34 -2.34 -1.65
CA ASP A 52 -11.93 -3.49 -2.36
C ASP A 52 -11.07 -4.77 -2.31
N VAL A 53 -9.77 -4.62 -2.07
CA VAL A 53 -8.81 -5.73 -2.07
C VAL A 53 -8.36 -6.10 -0.66
N THR A 54 -8.02 -5.14 0.16
CA THR A 54 -7.25 -5.38 1.39
C THR A 54 -8.06 -5.32 2.67
N TYR A 55 -9.23 -4.71 2.66
CA TYR A 55 -10.08 -4.47 3.85
C TYR A 55 -9.32 -3.88 5.05
N ARG A 56 -8.15 -3.27 4.79
CA ARG A 56 -7.24 -2.77 5.83
C ARG A 56 -7.81 -1.61 6.62
N ILE A 57 -8.61 -0.78 5.97
CA ILE A 57 -9.21 0.40 6.60
C ILE A 57 -10.35 -0.03 7.53
N SER A 58 -11.23 -0.93 7.09
CA SER A 58 -12.39 -1.40 7.85
C SER A 58 -12.03 -2.26 9.06
N ALA A 59 -10.84 -2.85 9.11
CA ALA A 59 -10.43 -3.81 10.13
C ALA A 59 -9.45 -3.25 11.17
N ASN A 60 -9.23 -1.94 11.26
CA ASN A 60 -8.24 -1.35 12.17
C ASN A 60 -8.42 -1.75 13.64
N GLU A 61 -9.66 -1.76 14.16
CA GLU A 61 -9.92 -2.13 15.54
C GLU A 61 -9.55 -3.59 15.82
N LEU A 62 -9.92 -4.49 14.92
CA LEU A 62 -9.54 -5.90 15.00
C LEU A 62 -8.03 -6.08 14.90
N ARG A 63 -7.38 -5.47 13.91
CA ARG A 63 -5.94 -5.62 13.69
C ARG A 63 -5.11 -5.06 14.86
N THR A 64 -5.50 -3.92 15.43
CA THR A 64 -4.83 -3.39 16.63
C THR A 64 -5.05 -4.27 17.85
N HIS A 65 -6.25 -4.87 18.02
CA HIS A 65 -6.53 -5.87 19.05
C HIS A 65 -5.62 -7.11 18.89
N MET A 66 -5.39 -7.55 17.66
CA MET A 66 -4.51 -8.69 17.34
C MET A 66 -3.02 -8.32 17.39
N GLY A 67 -2.65 -7.05 17.57
CA GLY A 67 -1.28 -6.62 17.81
C GLY A 67 -0.59 -5.88 16.67
N CYS A 68 -1.30 -5.38 15.66
CA CYS A 68 -0.73 -4.45 14.69
C CYS A 68 -0.30 -3.13 15.35
N ASP A 69 0.81 -2.56 14.87
CA ASP A 69 1.40 -1.33 15.42
C ASP A 69 1.04 -0.07 14.63
N VAL A 70 0.33 -0.20 13.52
CA VAL A 70 -0.15 0.94 12.71
C VAL A 70 -1.62 0.81 12.39
N VAL A 71 -2.26 1.93 12.13
CA VAL A 71 -3.62 2.01 11.59
C VAL A 71 -3.59 2.69 10.23
N VAL A 72 -4.53 2.33 9.38
CA VAL A 72 -4.61 2.82 8.00
C VAL A 72 -5.96 3.50 7.80
N THR A 73 -5.95 4.63 7.11
CA THR A 73 -7.15 5.33 6.68
C THR A 73 -6.98 5.84 5.26
N GLY A 74 -8.07 6.15 4.60
CA GLY A 74 -8.05 6.67 3.23
C GLY A 74 -9.31 7.43 2.90
N ALA A 75 -9.34 8.01 1.70
CA ALA A 75 -10.51 8.70 1.21
C ALA A 75 -11.63 7.71 0.88
N SER A 76 -12.82 7.95 1.38
CA SER A 76 -14.02 7.20 1.02
C SER A 76 -14.63 7.73 -0.30
N VAL A 77 -15.59 7.01 -0.86
CA VAL A 77 -16.45 7.54 -1.92
C VAL A 77 -17.28 8.73 -1.41
N SER A 78 -17.76 9.59 -2.31
CA SER A 78 -18.61 10.71 -1.91
C SER A 78 -19.96 10.25 -1.38
N ASP A 79 -20.61 11.06 -0.53
CA ASP A 79 -21.97 10.75 -0.03
C ASP A 79 -23.01 10.61 -1.15
N ASP A 80 -22.75 11.25 -2.29
CA ASP A 80 -23.63 11.20 -3.47
C ASP A 80 -23.40 9.97 -4.36
N TYR A 81 -22.26 9.29 -4.21
CA TYR A 81 -21.98 8.08 -4.97
C TYR A 81 -22.83 6.90 -4.50
N LYS A 82 -23.35 6.14 -5.45
CA LYS A 82 -24.10 4.91 -5.18
C LYS A 82 -23.81 3.88 -6.24
N ILE A 83 -23.56 2.66 -5.80
CA ILE A 83 -23.45 1.51 -6.69
C ILE A 83 -24.84 1.23 -7.29
N VAL A 84 -24.96 1.39 -8.62
CA VAL A 84 -26.13 1.03 -9.39
C VAL A 84 -25.72 -0.02 -10.42
N GLN A 85 -26.13 -1.27 -10.18
CA GLN A 85 -25.82 -2.38 -11.08
C GLN A 85 -26.76 -2.40 -12.28
N ASP A 86 -26.19 -2.71 -13.45
CA ASP A 86 -26.95 -3.02 -14.68
C ASP A 86 -27.52 -4.46 -14.62
N GLU A 87 -28.23 -4.87 -15.68
CA GLU A 87 -28.83 -6.21 -15.80
C GLU A 87 -27.82 -7.37 -15.76
N ASN A 88 -26.54 -7.09 -16.00
CA ASN A 88 -25.44 -8.05 -15.96
C ASN A 88 -24.66 -8.00 -14.64
N GLY A 89 -25.09 -7.19 -13.67
CA GLY A 89 -24.42 -7.00 -12.39
C GLY A 89 -23.19 -6.09 -12.45
N HIS A 90 -22.98 -5.37 -13.55
CA HIS A 90 -21.90 -4.38 -13.66
C HIS A 90 -22.33 -3.03 -13.10
N TRP A 91 -21.37 -2.24 -12.60
CA TRP A 91 -21.60 -0.86 -12.17
C TRP A 91 -20.45 0.07 -12.61
N LEU A 92 -20.66 1.36 -12.54
CA LEU A 92 -19.59 2.35 -12.70
C LEU A 92 -19.09 2.78 -11.33
N ASN A 93 -17.77 2.75 -11.11
CA ASN A 93 -17.17 3.38 -9.94
C ASN A 93 -17.06 4.91 -10.13
N GLU A 94 -16.58 5.65 -9.13
CA GLU A 94 -16.43 7.11 -9.23
C GLU A 94 -15.49 7.54 -10.36
N TYR A 95 -14.52 6.70 -10.73
CA TYR A 95 -13.63 6.92 -11.89
C TYR A 95 -14.30 6.57 -13.23
N LYS A 96 -15.58 6.23 -13.25
CA LYS A 96 -16.32 5.82 -14.45
C LYS A 96 -15.77 4.54 -15.11
N MET A 97 -14.95 3.78 -14.39
CA MET A 97 -14.57 2.43 -14.79
C MET A 97 -15.78 1.51 -14.67
N LYS A 98 -16.00 0.64 -15.64
CA LYS A 98 -17.03 -0.38 -15.54
C LYS A 98 -16.50 -1.56 -14.76
N MET A 99 -17.14 -1.86 -13.63
CA MET A 99 -16.73 -2.85 -12.66
C MET A 99 -17.61 -4.09 -12.72
N ARG A 100 -17.05 -5.22 -12.34
CA ARG A 100 -17.74 -6.49 -12.16
C ARG A 100 -17.25 -7.18 -10.90
N GLN A 101 -18.12 -7.85 -10.15
CA GLN A 101 -17.70 -8.76 -9.09
C GLN A 101 -17.13 -10.04 -9.71
N GLY A 102 -15.86 -10.31 -9.54
CA GLY A 102 -15.20 -11.57 -9.85
C GLY A 102 -15.33 -12.56 -8.68
N ASP A 103 -14.71 -13.73 -8.82
CA ASP A 103 -14.76 -14.78 -7.79
C ASP A 103 -14.07 -14.37 -6.49
N ILE A 104 -12.98 -13.60 -6.60
CA ILE A 104 -12.14 -13.18 -5.47
C ILE A 104 -12.13 -11.66 -5.36
N TYR A 105 -11.91 -10.95 -6.45
CA TYR A 105 -11.75 -9.50 -6.51
C TYR A 105 -12.79 -8.84 -7.41
N VAL A 106 -12.97 -7.54 -7.20
CA VAL A 106 -13.66 -6.68 -8.16
C VAL A 106 -12.74 -6.45 -9.36
N GLU A 107 -13.29 -6.55 -10.57
CA GLU A 107 -12.55 -6.45 -11.83
C GLU A 107 -13.01 -5.25 -12.64
N VAL A 108 -12.07 -4.55 -13.26
CA VAL A 108 -12.36 -3.55 -14.29
C VAL A 108 -12.62 -4.27 -15.61
N VAL A 109 -13.80 -4.10 -16.18
CA VAL A 109 -14.21 -4.74 -17.44
C VAL A 109 -14.32 -3.78 -18.62
N ASP A 110 -14.31 -2.47 -18.35
CA ASP A 110 -14.23 -1.42 -19.36
C ASP A 110 -13.52 -0.19 -18.82
N TYR A 111 -12.67 0.42 -19.65
CA TYR A 111 -11.74 1.46 -19.28
C TYR A 111 -12.17 2.79 -19.91
N PRO A 112 -12.43 3.86 -19.13
CA PRO A 112 -12.93 5.13 -19.68
C PRO A 112 -11.98 5.80 -20.66
N LEU A 113 -10.68 5.51 -20.60
CA LEU A 113 -9.65 6.05 -21.47
C LEU A 113 -9.01 5.02 -22.42
N ALA A 114 -9.69 3.88 -22.67
CA ALA A 114 -9.22 2.83 -23.58
C ALA A 114 -8.90 3.34 -25.00
N HIS A 115 -9.51 4.44 -25.43
CA HIS A 115 -9.34 5.03 -26.76
C HIS A 115 -8.56 6.33 -26.79
N ALA A 116 -8.01 6.78 -25.65
CA ALA A 116 -7.21 7.98 -25.58
C ALA A 116 -5.95 7.87 -26.47
N GLN A 117 -5.65 8.95 -27.22
CA GLN A 117 -4.50 9.06 -28.11
C GLN A 117 -3.75 10.39 -27.94
N THR A 118 -4.43 11.42 -27.46
CA THR A 118 -3.91 12.77 -27.37
C THR A 118 -4.06 13.34 -25.95
N LYS A 119 -3.31 14.39 -25.64
CA LYS A 119 -3.51 15.15 -24.40
C LYS A 119 -4.95 15.67 -24.26
N ALA A 120 -5.59 16.07 -25.37
CA ALA A 120 -6.96 16.58 -25.36
C ALA A 120 -7.97 15.52 -24.88
N ASP A 121 -7.72 14.23 -25.15
CA ASP A 121 -8.56 13.15 -24.65
C ASP A 121 -8.48 13.06 -23.12
N ILE A 122 -7.28 13.25 -22.56
CA ILE A 122 -7.08 13.29 -21.10
C ILE A 122 -7.72 14.54 -20.49
N ASP A 123 -7.53 15.71 -21.08
CA ASP A 123 -8.09 16.98 -20.59
C ASP A 123 -9.64 16.96 -20.58
N SER A 124 -10.27 16.12 -21.41
CA SER A 124 -11.73 15.95 -21.47
C SER A 124 -12.26 14.99 -20.40
N TYR A 125 -11.42 14.17 -19.77
CA TYR A 125 -11.81 13.26 -18.71
C TYR A 125 -11.90 14.01 -17.37
N SER A 126 -12.95 13.69 -16.59
CA SER A 126 -13.16 14.29 -15.27
C SER A 126 -12.97 13.25 -14.19
N PHE A 127 -11.91 13.44 -13.38
CA PHE A 127 -11.71 12.68 -12.14
C PHE A 127 -12.86 12.96 -11.15
N PRO A 128 -13.03 12.10 -10.14
CA PRO A 128 -13.90 12.38 -9.00
C PRO A 128 -13.47 13.69 -8.31
N ASP A 129 -14.41 14.35 -7.62
CA ASP A 129 -14.07 15.53 -6.83
C ASP A 129 -13.26 15.13 -5.58
N PRO A 130 -12.00 15.56 -5.43
CA PRO A 130 -11.19 15.21 -4.27
C PRO A 130 -11.73 15.82 -2.97
N ASP A 131 -12.53 16.89 -3.04
CA ASP A 131 -13.14 17.57 -1.90
C ASP A 131 -14.61 17.20 -1.67
N ALA A 132 -15.09 16.11 -2.33
CA ALA A 132 -16.48 15.70 -2.24
C ALA A 132 -16.94 15.46 -0.79
N ILE A 133 -18.20 15.83 -0.52
CA ILE A 133 -18.82 15.70 0.81
C ILE A 133 -18.78 14.22 1.25
N GLY A 134 -18.38 13.99 2.50
CA GLY A 134 -18.32 12.67 3.11
C GLY A 134 -16.98 11.95 2.97
N ARG A 135 -16.18 12.32 1.99
CA ARG A 135 -14.94 11.62 1.60
C ARG A 135 -13.93 11.39 2.75
N TYR A 136 -13.84 12.29 3.71
CA TYR A 136 -12.85 12.22 4.80
C TYR A 136 -13.45 12.06 6.20
N ARG A 137 -14.74 11.74 6.32
CA ARG A 137 -15.41 11.58 7.62
C ARG A 137 -14.77 10.50 8.48
N ASP A 138 -14.43 9.38 7.88
CA ASP A 138 -13.82 8.25 8.57
C ASP A 138 -12.35 8.54 8.94
N VAL A 139 -11.64 9.32 8.12
CA VAL A 139 -10.28 9.79 8.40
C VAL A 139 -10.25 10.59 9.71
N GLU A 140 -11.14 11.58 9.85
CA GLU A 140 -11.20 12.44 11.03
C GLU A 140 -11.54 11.65 12.29
N ALA A 141 -12.48 10.70 12.18
CA ALA A 141 -12.87 9.83 13.30
C ALA A 141 -11.72 8.90 13.72
N LEU A 142 -11.00 8.33 12.74
CA LEU A 142 -9.89 7.41 12.97
C LEU A 142 -8.69 8.14 13.59
N VAL A 143 -8.28 9.26 13.03
CA VAL A 143 -7.18 10.08 13.56
C VAL A 143 -7.50 10.48 15.00
N LYS A 144 -8.68 10.97 15.27
CA LYS A 144 -9.10 11.32 16.65
C LYS A 144 -9.03 10.13 17.61
N LYS A 145 -9.33 8.91 17.14
CA LYS A 145 -9.35 7.70 17.99
C LYS A 145 -7.97 7.16 18.28
N TYR A 146 -7.05 7.19 17.31
CA TYR A 146 -5.83 6.37 17.33
C TYR A 146 -4.52 7.16 17.36
N HIS A 147 -4.48 8.42 16.90
CA HIS A 147 -3.24 9.16 16.66
C HIS A 147 -2.31 9.29 17.90
N ASP A 148 -2.83 9.29 19.11
CA ASP A 148 -1.99 9.39 20.32
C ASP A 148 -1.17 8.10 20.57
N ASP A 149 -1.70 6.94 20.17
CA ASP A 149 -1.12 5.63 20.46
C ASP A 149 -0.54 4.90 19.25
N TYR A 150 -1.02 5.20 18.04
CA TYR A 150 -0.65 4.54 16.78
C TYR A 150 -0.17 5.54 15.73
N LEU A 151 0.74 5.11 14.87
CA LEU A 151 1.05 5.85 13.65
C LEU A 151 -0.11 5.64 12.65
N VAL A 152 -0.58 6.75 12.06
CA VAL A 152 -1.71 6.74 11.14
C VAL A 152 -1.20 6.87 9.71
N PHE A 153 -1.42 5.84 8.90
CA PHE A 153 -1.11 5.86 7.48
C PHE A 153 -2.30 6.34 6.67
N GLY A 154 -2.09 7.36 5.84
CA GLY A 154 -3.03 7.81 4.82
C GLY A 154 -2.78 7.05 3.52
N ASP A 155 -3.76 6.28 3.09
CA ASP A 155 -3.68 5.41 1.93
C ASP A 155 -4.12 6.13 0.67
N ILE A 156 -3.25 6.17 -0.32
CA ILE A 156 -3.51 6.62 -1.69
C ILE A 156 -3.11 5.56 -2.72
N GLU A 157 -3.14 4.28 -2.31
CA GLU A 157 -2.80 3.16 -3.20
C GLU A 157 -3.66 3.16 -4.46
N VAL A 158 -3.11 2.57 -5.52
CA VAL A 158 -3.46 2.81 -6.92
C VAL A 158 -3.17 4.28 -7.26
N THR A 159 -1.87 4.63 -7.21
CA THR A 159 -1.48 6.05 -7.19
C THR A 159 -1.38 6.68 -8.57
N VAL A 160 -0.35 6.36 -9.34
CA VAL A 160 -0.12 6.99 -10.66
C VAL A 160 -0.14 5.97 -11.78
N PHE A 161 0.82 5.04 -11.79
CA PHE A 161 0.93 4.03 -12.82
C PHE A 161 -0.25 3.06 -12.76
N SER A 162 -0.60 2.57 -11.57
CA SER A 162 -1.71 1.66 -11.37
C SER A 162 -3.05 2.30 -11.72
N LEU A 163 -3.29 3.56 -11.34
CA LEU A 163 -4.49 4.28 -11.74
C LEU A 163 -4.50 4.52 -13.26
N GLY A 164 -3.37 4.89 -13.85
CA GLY A 164 -3.23 5.08 -15.29
C GLY A 164 -3.64 3.84 -16.09
N HIS A 165 -3.13 2.67 -15.70
CA HIS A 165 -3.49 1.44 -16.42
C HIS A 165 -4.92 0.96 -16.11
N GLN A 166 -5.47 1.27 -14.95
CA GLN A 166 -6.89 1.01 -14.67
C GLN A 166 -7.81 1.94 -15.46
N LEU A 167 -7.36 3.13 -15.86
CA LEU A 167 -8.13 4.05 -16.71
C LEU A 167 -8.00 3.75 -18.21
N ALA A 168 -6.82 3.33 -18.68
CA ALA A 168 -6.52 3.16 -20.10
C ALA A 168 -6.42 1.71 -20.59
N GLY A 169 -6.32 0.75 -19.67
CA GLY A 169 -6.00 -0.66 -19.95
C GLY A 169 -4.48 -0.93 -19.93
N MET A 170 -4.06 -1.97 -19.20
CA MET A 170 -2.65 -2.29 -18.94
C MET A 170 -1.85 -2.52 -20.22
N GLU A 171 -2.32 -3.43 -21.09
CA GLU A 171 -1.62 -3.80 -22.31
C GLU A 171 -1.41 -2.58 -23.23
N LYS A 172 -2.49 -1.82 -23.46
CA LYS A 172 -2.43 -0.59 -24.25
C LYS A 172 -1.43 0.40 -23.65
N LEU A 173 -1.52 0.67 -22.35
CA LEU A 173 -0.68 1.65 -21.70
C LEU A 173 0.81 1.30 -21.81
N LEU A 174 1.19 0.04 -21.57
CA LEU A 174 2.58 -0.41 -21.69
C LEU A 174 3.14 -0.26 -23.10
N VAL A 175 2.35 -0.61 -24.13
CA VAL A 175 2.74 -0.40 -25.53
C VAL A 175 2.92 1.09 -25.83
N ASP A 176 1.97 1.92 -25.40
CA ASP A 176 1.97 3.34 -25.66
C ASP A 176 3.09 4.08 -24.88
N MET A 177 3.48 3.59 -23.70
CA MET A 177 4.67 4.07 -22.98
C MET A 177 5.95 3.83 -23.78
N MET A 178 6.10 2.63 -24.35
CA MET A 178 7.25 2.29 -25.21
C MET A 178 7.29 3.12 -26.50
N MET A 179 6.12 3.48 -27.02
CA MET A 179 5.97 4.30 -28.23
C MET A 179 6.02 5.80 -27.95
N GLU A 180 6.18 6.21 -26.70
CA GLU A 180 6.14 7.61 -26.24
C GLU A 180 4.89 8.35 -26.74
N ALA A 181 3.72 7.69 -26.67
CA ALA A 181 2.47 8.26 -27.14
C ALA A 181 2.09 9.52 -26.36
N GLU A 182 1.60 10.53 -27.09
CA GLU A 182 1.37 11.90 -26.60
C GLU A 182 0.55 11.98 -25.30
N TYR A 183 -0.42 11.07 -25.12
CA TYR A 183 -1.34 11.12 -23.98
C TYR A 183 -0.79 10.53 -22.69
N VAL A 184 0.30 9.72 -22.74
CA VAL A 184 0.77 8.90 -21.61
C VAL A 184 1.25 9.74 -20.43
N VAL A 185 2.19 10.67 -20.64
CA VAL A 185 2.66 11.55 -19.57
C VAL A 185 1.55 12.47 -19.05
N PRO A 186 0.71 13.09 -19.90
CA PRO A 186 -0.50 13.78 -19.45
C PRO A 186 -1.46 12.93 -18.60
N LEU A 187 -1.65 11.65 -18.92
CA LEU A 187 -2.46 10.72 -18.10
C LEU A 187 -1.84 10.53 -16.70
N PHE A 188 -0.54 10.24 -16.63
CA PHE A 188 0.15 10.11 -15.35
C PHE A 188 0.10 11.39 -14.52
N GLN A 189 0.28 12.54 -15.16
CA GLN A 189 0.15 13.82 -14.47
C GLN A 189 -1.26 14.04 -13.92
N ALA A 190 -2.30 13.73 -14.69
CA ALA A 190 -3.69 13.87 -14.24
C ALA A 190 -4.02 12.92 -13.06
N CYS A 191 -3.52 11.66 -13.10
CA CYS A 191 -3.61 10.73 -11.98
C CYS A 191 -2.90 11.28 -10.73
N ALA A 192 -1.68 11.80 -10.91
CA ALA A 192 -0.88 12.37 -9.84
C ALA A 192 -1.51 13.63 -9.24
N ASP A 193 -2.07 14.50 -10.06
CA ASP A 193 -2.75 15.72 -9.60
C ASP A 193 -3.93 15.36 -8.69
N PHE A 194 -4.77 14.42 -9.11
CA PHE A 194 -5.89 13.94 -8.31
C PHE A 194 -5.41 13.30 -6.99
N GLN A 195 -4.48 12.36 -7.05
CA GLN A 195 -3.96 11.67 -5.86
C GLN A 195 -3.19 12.60 -4.92
N THR A 196 -2.58 13.65 -5.47
CA THR A 196 -1.92 14.67 -4.65
C THR A 196 -2.95 15.45 -3.82
N GLU A 197 -4.08 15.84 -4.39
CA GLU A 197 -5.12 16.53 -3.64
C GLU A 197 -5.72 15.61 -2.55
N ILE A 198 -5.93 14.32 -2.85
CA ILE A 198 -6.33 13.33 -1.82
C ILE A 198 -5.29 13.27 -0.69
N GLY A 199 -4.01 13.11 -1.04
CA GLY A 199 -2.93 13.04 -0.04
C GLY A 199 -2.79 14.29 0.82
N LEU A 200 -2.91 15.49 0.22
CA LEU A 200 -2.90 16.76 0.96
C LEU A 200 -4.08 16.86 1.93
N ASN A 201 -5.25 16.43 1.51
CA ASN A 201 -6.43 16.37 2.39
C ASN A 201 -6.26 15.39 3.56
N LEU A 202 -5.58 14.27 3.35
CA LEU A 202 -5.22 13.33 4.42
C LEU A 202 -4.22 13.95 5.39
N ILE A 203 -3.18 14.62 4.88
CA ILE A 203 -2.15 15.32 5.68
C ILE A 203 -2.79 16.41 6.54
N ASP A 204 -3.69 17.22 5.99
CA ASP A 204 -4.39 18.28 6.71
C ASP A 204 -5.26 17.74 7.88
N ARG A 205 -5.65 16.47 7.80
CA ARG A 205 -6.42 15.78 8.85
C ARG A 205 -5.56 15.01 9.84
N GLY A 206 -4.24 15.08 9.69
CA GLY A 206 -3.29 14.61 10.69
C GLY A 206 -2.81 13.18 10.52
N VAL A 207 -2.76 12.64 9.30
CA VAL A 207 -2.03 11.40 9.06
C VAL A 207 -0.52 11.62 9.16
N ASP A 208 0.23 10.59 9.53
CA ASP A 208 1.67 10.64 9.75
C ASP A 208 2.50 10.18 8.55
N ALA A 209 1.90 9.38 7.70
CA ALA A 209 2.52 8.83 6.52
C ALA A 209 1.54 8.82 5.36
N ILE A 210 2.06 8.92 4.14
CA ILE A 210 1.29 8.66 2.92
C ILE A 210 1.81 7.37 2.29
N TRP A 211 0.90 6.43 2.12
CA TRP A 211 1.16 5.12 1.54
C TRP A 211 0.71 5.10 0.09
N PHE A 212 1.69 5.09 -0.81
CA PHE A 212 1.53 4.95 -2.24
C PHE A 212 1.49 3.47 -2.62
N GLY A 213 0.79 3.12 -3.69
CA GLY A 213 0.80 1.77 -4.24
C GLY A 213 0.83 1.77 -5.76
N ASP A 214 1.98 1.33 -6.31
CA ASP A 214 2.18 1.16 -7.75
C ASP A 214 3.20 0.06 -8.02
N ASP A 215 2.82 -0.96 -8.78
CA ASP A 215 3.65 -2.12 -9.07
C ASP A 215 4.45 -1.92 -10.36
N PHE A 216 5.77 -1.81 -10.20
CA PHE A 216 6.70 -1.66 -11.33
C PHE A 216 7.41 -2.97 -11.70
N GLY A 217 7.14 -4.06 -10.96
CA GLY A 217 7.78 -5.35 -11.12
C GLY A 217 6.83 -6.49 -11.44
N THR A 218 7.37 -7.52 -12.09
CA THR A 218 6.81 -8.86 -12.15
C THR A 218 7.59 -9.76 -11.19
N GLN A 219 7.25 -11.04 -11.11
CA GLN A 219 8.01 -12.02 -10.31
C GLN A 219 9.47 -12.18 -10.80
N GLN A 220 9.82 -11.75 -12.00
CA GLN A 220 11.12 -12.00 -12.62
C GLN A 220 11.92 -10.74 -12.97
N ALA A 221 11.25 -9.63 -13.29
CA ALA A 221 11.88 -8.42 -13.78
C ALA A 221 10.95 -7.22 -13.66
N LEU A 222 11.46 -6.04 -13.97
CA LEU A 222 10.65 -4.83 -14.14
C LEU A 222 9.61 -5.01 -15.25
N ILE A 223 8.46 -4.36 -15.09
CA ILE A 223 7.39 -4.36 -16.09
C ILE A 223 7.64 -3.36 -17.21
N MET A 224 8.57 -2.42 -17.01
CA MET A 224 8.98 -1.41 -17.97
C MET A 224 10.50 -1.22 -17.93
N ASP A 225 11.06 -0.64 -18.98
CA ASP A 225 12.48 -0.24 -19.02
C ASP A 225 12.76 0.83 -17.95
N PRO A 226 13.88 0.76 -17.20
CA PRO A 226 14.25 1.75 -16.19
C PRO A 226 14.30 3.20 -16.72
N GLU A 227 14.67 3.41 -17.97
CA GLU A 227 14.70 4.75 -18.56
C GLU A 227 13.29 5.28 -18.80
N THR A 228 12.35 4.42 -19.18
CA THR A 228 10.93 4.78 -19.26
C THR A 228 10.40 5.24 -17.91
N PHE A 229 10.72 4.52 -16.83
CA PHE A 229 10.38 4.97 -15.46
C PHE A 229 10.99 6.33 -15.14
N ARG A 230 12.30 6.53 -15.43
CA ARG A 230 13.03 7.77 -15.13
C ARG A 230 12.50 8.98 -15.89
N THR A 231 12.06 8.78 -17.12
CA THR A 231 11.58 9.88 -17.99
C THR A 231 10.11 10.20 -17.83
N GLN A 232 9.26 9.18 -17.63
CA GLN A 232 7.80 9.36 -17.67
C GLN A 232 7.15 9.41 -16.27
N LEU A 233 7.73 8.75 -15.27
CA LEU A 233 7.11 8.59 -13.94
C LEU A 233 7.89 9.29 -12.81
N LYS A 234 9.20 9.09 -12.73
CA LYS A 234 10.04 9.61 -11.64
C LYS A 234 9.85 11.10 -11.37
N PRO A 235 9.80 12.01 -12.38
CA PRO A 235 9.59 13.43 -12.12
C PRO A 235 8.23 13.74 -11.47
N ILE A 236 7.20 13.01 -11.86
CA ILE A 236 5.83 13.15 -11.37
C ILE A 236 5.75 12.77 -9.88
N TYR A 237 6.25 11.59 -9.50
CA TYR A 237 6.29 11.18 -8.09
C TYR A 237 7.13 12.13 -7.23
N LYS A 238 8.23 12.65 -7.78
CA LYS A 238 9.08 13.61 -7.06
C LYS A 238 8.33 14.89 -6.75
N GLU A 239 7.54 15.39 -7.68
CA GLU A 239 6.69 16.56 -7.47
C GLU A 239 5.60 16.29 -6.41
N MET A 240 4.93 15.14 -6.46
CA MET A 240 3.93 14.74 -5.46
C MET A 240 4.53 14.74 -4.05
N ILE A 241 5.66 14.05 -3.86
CA ILE A 241 6.32 13.98 -2.56
C ILE A 241 6.78 15.37 -2.09
N GLN A 242 7.30 16.20 -2.99
CA GLN A 242 7.69 17.56 -2.63
C GLN A 242 6.48 18.35 -2.11
N ARG A 243 5.34 18.29 -2.77
CA ARG A 243 4.09 18.93 -2.31
C ARG A 243 3.64 18.43 -0.94
N PHE A 244 3.76 17.14 -0.67
CA PHE A 244 3.46 16.57 0.65
C PHE A 244 4.42 17.06 1.72
N LYS A 245 5.73 17.09 1.43
CA LYS A 245 6.76 17.61 2.33
C LYS A 245 6.64 19.12 2.56
N ASP A 246 6.23 19.88 1.56
CA ASP A 246 5.96 21.32 1.71
C ASP A 246 4.76 21.57 2.65
N ARG A 247 3.75 20.69 2.64
CA ARG A 247 2.60 20.76 3.55
C ARG A 247 2.94 20.30 4.96
N ASN A 248 3.65 19.21 5.09
CA ASN A 248 4.13 18.64 6.35
C ASN A 248 5.52 18.05 6.17
N PRO A 249 6.61 18.73 6.61
CA PRO A 249 7.98 18.23 6.45
C PRO A 249 8.24 16.87 7.12
N ASP A 250 7.46 16.53 8.14
CA ASP A 250 7.61 15.28 8.90
C ASP A 250 6.81 14.11 8.31
N ILE A 251 6.00 14.33 7.27
CA ILE A 251 5.24 13.26 6.62
C ILE A 251 6.17 12.15 6.10
N ILE A 252 5.78 10.89 6.24
CA ILE A 252 6.60 9.74 5.85
C ILE A 252 6.05 9.17 4.54
N PRO A 253 6.75 9.34 3.39
CA PRO A 253 6.36 8.70 2.15
C PRO A 253 6.72 7.22 2.16
N ILE A 254 5.73 6.35 1.95
CA ILE A 254 5.85 4.90 1.89
C ILE A 254 5.48 4.45 0.48
N LEU A 255 6.29 3.61 -0.15
CA LEU A 255 5.94 2.96 -1.41
C LEU A 255 5.60 1.49 -1.18
N HIS A 256 4.39 1.11 -1.56
CA HIS A 256 4.05 -0.28 -1.86
C HIS A 256 4.34 -0.55 -3.32
N CYS A 257 5.16 -1.57 -3.58
CA CYS A 257 5.51 -1.97 -4.94
C CYS A 257 5.90 -3.45 -4.95
N ASP A 258 5.05 -4.28 -5.50
CA ASP A 258 5.30 -5.71 -5.66
C ASP A 258 6.28 -6.01 -6.80
N GLY A 259 6.88 -7.21 -6.74
CA GLY A 259 7.73 -7.76 -7.78
C GLY A 259 9.21 -7.40 -7.66
N ALA A 260 9.97 -7.79 -8.68
CA ALA A 260 11.42 -7.63 -8.75
C ALA A 260 11.80 -6.20 -9.16
N VAL A 261 11.87 -5.28 -8.19
CA VAL A 261 12.10 -3.84 -8.43
C VAL A 261 13.42 -3.31 -7.88
N SER A 262 14.32 -4.18 -7.45
CA SER A 262 15.60 -3.80 -6.83
C SER A 262 16.44 -2.85 -7.71
N GLU A 263 16.32 -2.92 -9.03
CA GLU A 263 17.00 -2.04 -9.97
C GLU A 263 16.53 -0.58 -9.89
N LEU A 264 15.28 -0.32 -9.49
CA LEU A 264 14.70 1.01 -9.34
C LEU A 264 14.84 1.59 -7.92
N LEU A 265 15.26 0.83 -6.92
CA LEU A 265 15.23 1.29 -5.51
C LEU A 265 16.04 2.57 -5.27
N ARG A 266 17.15 2.77 -5.99
CA ARG A 266 17.92 4.03 -5.90
C ARG A 266 17.13 5.20 -6.50
N ASP A 267 16.47 5.00 -7.63
CA ASP A 267 15.58 6.02 -8.23
C ASP A 267 14.40 6.33 -7.30
N ILE A 268 13.82 5.33 -6.68
CA ILE A 268 12.72 5.45 -5.70
C ILE A 268 13.17 6.25 -4.46
N HIS A 269 14.38 6.01 -3.96
CA HIS A 269 14.93 6.82 -2.88
C HIS A 269 15.18 8.29 -3.31
N GLU A 270 15.70 8.52 -4.51
CA GLU A 270 15.95 9.88 -5.05
C GLU A 270 14.66 10.67 -5.28
N ILE A 271 13.53 9.99 -5.46
CA ILE A 271 12.18 10.58 -5.47
C ILE A 271 11.83 11.15 -4.09
N GLY A 272 12.24 10.46 -3.01
CA GLY A 272 12.01 10.86 -1.64
C GLY A 272 11.20 9.86 -0.81
N PHE A 273 10.99 8.63 -1.28
CA PHE A 273 10.42 7.56 -0.47
C PHE A 273 11.38 7.14 0.64
N GLU A 274 10.84 6.90 1.83
CA GLU A 274 11.61 6.59 3.04
C GLU A 274 11.36 5.16 3.55
N VAL A 275 10.23 4.57 3.20
CA VAL A 275 9.85 3.18 3.56
C VAL A 275 9.49 2.42 2.31
N PHE A 276 10.03 1.23 2.16
CA PHE A 276 9.76 0.33 1.06
C PHE A 276 8.95 -0.90 1.54
N ASN A 277 7.84 -1.18 0.89
CA ASN A 277 6.90 -2.26 1.14
C ASN A 277 6.42 -2.88 -0.20
N PRO A 278 6.33 -4.20 -0.29
CA PRO A 278 6.95 -5.14 0.60
C PRO A 278 8.39 -5.45 0.19
N VAL A 279 9.21 -5.91 1.12
CA VAL A 279 10.33 -6.75 0.73
C VAL A 279 9.73 -8.11 0.35
N GLN A 280 9.42 -8.29 -0.93
CA GLN A 280 8.80 -9.53 -1.40
C GLN A 280 9.86 -10.65 -1.46
N PRO A 281 9.66 -11.79 -0.78
CA PRO A 281 10.57 -12.93 -0.88
C PRO A 281 10.51 -13.56 -2.28
N ASP A 282 11.54 -14.33 -2.60
CA ASP A 282 11.66 -15.16 -3.81
C ASP A 282 11.60 -14.41 -5.15
N VAL A 283 11.85 -13.09 -5.14
CA VAL A 283 12.06 -12.31 -6.36
C VAL A 283 13.53 -11.87 -6.50
N PRO A 284 14.05 -11.71 -7.71
CA PRO A 284 15.43 -11.30 -7.95
C PRO A 284 15.80 -10.01 -7.22
N GLY A 285 16.92 -10.03 -6.47
CA GLY A 285 17.47 -8.88 -5.77
C GLY A 285 16.82 -8.53 -4.44
N HIS A 286 15.84 -9.31 -3.96
CA HIS A 286 15.12 -9.06 -2.70
C HIS A 286 15.51 -10.00 -1.55
N LEU A 287 16.60 -10.76 -1.67
CA LEU A 287 17.10 -11.52 -0.52
C LEU A 287 17.36 -10.55 0.65
N PRO A 288 16.96 -10.91 1.89
CA PRO A 288 17.08 -10.01 3.04
C PRO A 288 18.46 -9.41 3.24
N GLY A 289 19.53 -10.21 2.99
CA GLY A 289 20.92 -9.76 3.07
C GLY A 289 21.28 -8.73 2.00
N ASP A 290 20.81 -8.93 0.76
CA ASP A 290 21.05 -8.02 -0.35
C ASP A 290 20.28 -6.70 -0.15
N MET A 291 19.01 -6.79 0.26
CA MET A 291 18.20 -5.62 0.56
C MET A 291 18.83 -4.79 1.67
N LYS A 292 19.18 -5.42 2.80
CA LYS A 292 19.82 -4.69 3.91
C LYS A 292 21.19 -4.14 3.56
N GLY A 293 22.02 -4.91 2.85
CA GLY A 293 23.37 -4.50 2.47
C GLY A 293 23.40 -3.38 1.44
N ASN A 294 22.50 -3.38 0.48
CA ASN A 294 22.52 -2.43 -0.64
C ASN A 294 21.66 -1.19 -0.43
N PHE A 295 20.59 -1.30 0.40
CA PHE A 295 19.56 -0.27 0.53
C PHE A 295 19.16 0.03 1.99
N GLY A 296 19.75 -0.62 2.99
CA GLY A 296 19.40 -0.43 4.40
C GLY A 296 19.72 0.95 4.95
N ASP A 297 20.61 1.70 4.31
CA ASP A 297 20.89 3.10 4.63
C ASP A 297 19.94 4.09 3.93
N LEU A 298 19.14 3.59 2.95
CA LEU A 298 18.22 4.37 2.14
C LEU A 298 16.79 4.26 2.62
N PHE A 299 16.38 3.06 3.08
CA PHE A 299 15.00 2.76 3.44
C PHE A 299 14.87 2.08 4.80
N ALA A 300 13.76 2.36 5.47
CA ALA A 300 13.17 1.38 6.34
C ALA A 300 12.40 0.35 5.48
N PHE A 301 12.45 -0.92 5.90
CA PHE A 301 11.79 -2.03 5.20
C PHE A 301 10.55 -2.49 5.93
N TRP A 302 9.56 -2.89 5.15
CA TRP A 302 8.33 -3.48 5.66
C TRP A 302 7.98 -4.72 4.83
N GLY A 303 7.60 -5.83 5.48
CA GLY A 303 7.20 -7.05 4.80
C GLY A 303 8.06 -8.27 5.14
N ALA A 304 8.43 -9.00 4.13
CA ALA A 304 9.42 -10.06 3.96
C ALA A 304 8.98 -11.48 4.33
N VAL A 305 7.93 -11.71 5.12
CA VAL A 305 7.50 -13.08 5.42
C VAL A 305 6.71 -13.64 4.23
N ASP A 306 7.12 -14.80 3.73
CA ASP A 306 6.48 -15.43 2.59
C ASP A 306 5.06 -15.90 2.94
N GLN A 307 4.10 -15.38 2.19
CA GLN A 307 2.68 -15.67 2.32
C GLN A 307 2.15 -16.65 1.27
N GLN A 308 2.93 -16.95 0.23
CA GLN A 308 2.48 -17.81 -0.87
C GLN A 308 2.72 -19.29 -0.54
N GLU A 309 3.87 -19.62 0.04
CA GLU A 309 4.25 -20.98 0.36
C GLU A 309 4.44 -21.21 1.86
N LEU A 310 5.19 -20.34 2.55
CA LEU A 310 5.56 -20.58 3.94
C LEU A 310 4.38 -20.44 4.90
N LEU A 311 3.59 -19.37 4.78
CA LEU A 311 2.43 -19.18 5.66
C LEU A 311 1.38 -20.28 5.46
N PRO A 312 0.90 -20.63 4.25
CA PRO A 312 -0.11 -21.65 4.10
C PRO A 312 0.41 -23.09 4.32
N ASN A 313 1.64 -23.40 3.90
CA ASN A 313 2.10 -24.78 3.72
C ASN A 313 3.31 -25.15 4.60
N GLY A 314 4.08 -24.20 5.11
CA GLY A 314 5.28 -24.48 5.91
C GLY A 314 4.99 -24.98 7.32
N SER A 315 5.95 -25.67 7.96
CA SER A 315 5.87 -26.06 9.35
C SER A 315 6.03 -24.87 10.31
N ASP A 316 5.69 -25.04 11.58
CA ASP A 316 5.89 -24.01 12.61
C ASP A 316 7.38 -23.69 12.80
N GLU A 317 8.22 -24.69 12.70
CA GLU A 317 9.69 -24.57 12.82
C GLU A 317 10.28 -23.77 11.65
N GLU A 318 9.78 -23.98 10.42
CA GLU A 318 10.20 -23.21 9.25
C GLU A 318 9.76 -21.76 9.36
N LEU A 319 8.53 -21.49 9.79
CA LEU A 319 8.04 -20.13 10.01
C LEU A 319 8.84 -19.42 11.12
N GLU A 320 9.11 -20.10 12.24
CA GLU A 320 9.90 -19.53 13.34
C GLU A 320 11.32 -19.18 12.88
N LYS A 321 11.97 -20.07 12.12
CA LYS A 321 13.31 -19.85 11.57
C LYS A 321 13.31 -18.65 10.61
N ASP A 322 12.33 -18.55 9.73
CA ASP A 322 12.19 -17.46 8.77
C ASP A 322 12.01 -16.10 9.46
N ILE A 323 11.14 -16.03 10.47
CA ILE A 323 10.92 -14.81 11.27
C ILE A 323 12.20 -14.39 11.98
N ILE A 324 12.93 -15.32 12.61
CA ILE A 324 14.20 -15.05 13.28
C ILE A 324 15.22 -14.50 12.29
N GLU A 325 15.35 -15.12 11.13
CA GLU A 325 16.28 -14.69 10.07
C GLU A 325 15.99 -13.24 9.62
N LYS A 326 14.74 -12.95 9.30
CA LYS A 326 14.33 -11.62 8.83
C LYS A 326 14.51 -10.54 9.89
N ILE A 327 14.14 -10.81 11.14
CA ILE A 327 14.39 -9.91 12.26
C ILE A 327 15.89 -9.66 12.44
N SER A 328 16.72 -10.71 12.36
CA SER A 328 18.17 -10.58 12.57
C SER A 328 18.86 -9.82 11.45
N ILE A 329 18.44 -9.98 10.20
CA ILE A 329 19.06 -9.36 9.03
C ILE A 329 18.46 -7.98 8.78
N LEU A 330 17.17 -7.88 8.49
CA LEU A 330 16.52 -6.62 8.13
C LEU A 330 16.40 -5.69 9.33
N GLY A 331 16.20 -6.23 10.53
CA GLY A 331 16.13 -5.48 11.79
C GLY A 331 17.46 -5.03 12.35
N ALA A 332 18.60 -5.49 11.80
CA ALA A 332 19.92 -5.10 12.26
C ALA A 332 20.10 -3.57 12.17
N GLY A 333 20.38 -2.93 13.32
CA GLY A 333 20.49 -1.48 13.39
C GLY A 333 19.16 -0.70 13.40
N GLY A 334 18.03 -1.35 13.24
CA GLY A 334 16.68 -0.75 13.09
C GLY A 334 16.20 -0.72 11.64
N GLY A 335 15.10 0.02 11.37
CA GLY A 335 14.57 0.20 10.02
C GLY A 335 13.83 -1.01 9.49
N TYR A 336 13.14 -1.80 10.34
CA TYR A 336 12.37 -2.94 9.88
C TYR A 336 11.05 -3.10 10.64
N MET A 337 9.96 -3.22 9.91
CA MET A 337 8.63 -3.60 10.38
C MET A 337 8.25 -4.94 9.74
N ILE A 338 8.03 -5.96 10.57
CA ILE A 338 7.73 -7.31 10.08
C ILE A 338 6.27 -7.46 9.70
N SER A 339 6.03 -8.02 8.53
CA SER A 339 4.71 -8.46 8.06
C SER A 339 4.86 -9.60 7.05
N PRO A 340 3.76 -10.29 6.71
CA PRO A 340 3.68 -11.00 5.44
C PRO A 340 3.97 -10.03 4.28
N ALA A 341 4.47 -10.55 3.16
CA ALA A 341 4.82 -9.73 2.00
C ALA A 341 3.60 -9.05 1.35
N HIS A 342 2.41 -9.64 1.51
CA HIS A 342 1.15 -9.07 1.03
C HIS A 342 0.02 -9.48 1.97
N ILE A 343 -1.24 -9.21 1.62
CA ILE A 343 -2.45 -9.59 2.36
C ILE A 343 -2.50 -11.12 2.60
N ILE A 344 -2.79 -11.54 3.82
CA ILE A 344 -2.97 -12.96 4.16
C ILE A 344 -4.28 -13.45 3.53
N GLN A 345 -4.20 -14.45 2.68
CA GLN A 345 -5.32 -15.02 1.94
C GLN A 345 -6.03 -16.14 2.74
N ALA A 346 -7.19 -16.58 2.22
CA ALA A 346 -8.05 -17.56 2.88
C ALA A 346 -7.51 -19.01 2.91
N ASP A 347 -6.42 -19.28 2.21
CA ASP A 347 -5.66 -20.55 2.26
C ASP A 347 -4.78 -20.66 3.51
N VAL A 348 -4.52 -19.56 4.21
CA VAL A 348 -3.84 -19.56 5.51
C VAL A 348 -4.85 -19.80 6.61
N SER A 349 -4.63 -20.83 7.45
CA SER A 349 -5.55 -21.11 8.56
C SER A 349 -5.50 -20.03 9.66
N PRO A 350 -6.61 -19.79 10.38
CA PRO A 350 -6.62 -18.85 11.50
C PRO A 350 -5.55 -19.14 12.56
N GLU A 351 -5.33 -20.42 12.89
CA GLU A 351 -4.30 -20.83 13.85
C GLU A 351 -2.91 -20.43 13.37
N ARG A 352 -2.68 -20.49 12.05
CA ARG A 352 -1.41 -20.09 11.44
C ARG A 352 -1.19 -18.59 11.51
N VAL A 353 -2.24 -17.78 11.33
CA VAL A 353 -2.18 -16.34 11.54
C VAL A 353 -1.80 -16.00 12.99
N LEU A 354 -2.45 -16.65 13.96
CA LEU A 354 -2.12 -16.45 15.37
C LEU A 354 -0.69 -16.91 15.70
N LYS A 355 -0.22 -18.00 15.10
CA LYS A 355 1.16 -18.48 15.25
C LYS A 355 2.17 -17.48 14.69
N PHE A 356 1.92 -16.90 13.52
CA PHE A 356 2.76 -15.83 12.97
C PHE A 356 2.89 -14.67 13.96
N ILE A 357 1.77 -14.17 14.50
CA ILE A 357 1.75 -13.06 15.46
C ILE A 357 2.53 -13.43 16.73
N GLU A 358 2.26 -14.62 17.30
CA GLU A 358 2.99 -15.14 18.47
C GLU A 358 4.51 -15.11 18.28
N LEU A 359 4.97 -15.63 17.12
CA LEU A 359 6.39 -15.74 16.81
C LEU A 359 7.03 -14.35 16.60
N CYS A 360 6.34 -13.43 15.94
CA CYS A 360 6.81 -12.04 15.78
C CYS A 360 7.01 -11.36 17.15
N TYR A 361 6.08 -11.53 18.08
CA TYR A 361 6.21 -10.99 19.44
C TYR A 361 7.28 -11.69 20.27
N LYS A 362 7.42 -13.01 20.13
CA LYS A 362 8.42 -13.81 20.83
C LYS A 362 9.85 -13.39 20.47
N HIS A 363 10.12 -13.22 19.17
CA HIS A 363 11.45 -12.99 18.64
C HIS A 363 11.75 -11.52 18.30
N GLY A 364 10.73 -10.65 18.24
CA GLY A 364 10.88 -9.26 17.87
C GLY A 364 11.52 -8.36 18.93
N LYS A 365 11.71 -8.82 20.17
CA LYS A 365 12.27 -7.99 21.27
C LYS A 365 13.70 -7.54 20.94
N ILE A 366 13.94 -6.23 21.08
CA ILE A 366 15.25 -5.62 20.89
C ILE A 366 15.88 -5.42 22.27
N THR A 367 16.96 -6.15 22.51
CA THR A 367 17.74 -6.07 23.76
C THR A 367 18.83 -5.00 23.69
#